data_078dd83a1b42c26425e73fb3449e622c
#
_entry.id   078dd83a1b42c26425e73fb3449e622c
#
_cell.length_a   1.000
_cell.length_b   1.000
_cell.length_c   1.000
_cell.angle_alpha   90.00
_cell.angle_beta   90.00
_cell.angle_gamma   90.00
#
_symmetry.space_group_name_H-M   'P 1'
#
loop_
_entity.id
_entity.type
_entity.pdbx_description
1 polymer ?
#
loop_
_entity_poly.entity_id
_entity_poly.type
_entity_poly.pdbx_seq_one_letter_code
_entity_poly.pdbx_strand_id
1 'polypeptide(L)'
;MPTVMNDAIELYYETFGIQDDPVVVCLPGMGNQLLIYPEAFCMALVDRGFFVLRMDNRDAGLSSITADDDEYTLSDMADDVVAVLDDVGVGTAVVLGLSLGGMVAQQLAVDHPDRVRALVSLASTTGELDLPAASDEVVAALTAPSKATVEEQIEADIAARKLWANPEWFDVDQLRAFFTELHQRAFVPGGGMRQLEAALRGPDRIDGLRALDVPALVVHGENDTLLPIEHGRRTAELIPGAEFLEIEGMSHDFVYQVWPPLVEAMTVLTARTFDG
;
A
#
# COMPACT_ATOMS: atom_id res chain seq x y z
N MET A 1 -9.29 -15.17 -14.48
CA MET A 1 -8.78 -14.04 -13.70
C MET A 1 -7.39 -14.44 -13.27
N PRO A 2 -6.36 -13.60 -13.43
CA PRO A 2 -5.00 -14.02 -13.14
C PRO A 2 -4.81 -14.22 -11.62
N THR A 3 -4.35 -15.41 -11.27
CA THR A 3 -3.89 -15.77 -9.92
C THR A 3 -2.59 -16.51 -10.02
N VAL A 4 -1.74 -16.38 -9.00
CA VAL A 4 -0.47 -17.11 -8.88
C VAL A 4 -0.36 -17.73 -7.49
N MET A 5 0.34 -18.85 -7.40
CA MET A 5 0.65 -19.49 -6.13
C MET A 5 2.02 -19.06 -5.63
N ASN A 6 2.09 -18.61 -4.37
CA ASN A 6 3.31 -18.56 -3.58
C ASN A 6 3.18 -19.61 -2.47
N ASP A 7 3.81 -20.77 -2.63
CA ASP A 7 3.59 -21.96 -1.82
C ASP A 7 2.09 -22.33 -1.70
N ALA A 8 1.49 -22.17 -0.53
CA ALA A 8 0.08 -22.45 -0.28
C ALA A 8 -0.84 -21.22 -0.46
N ILE A 9 -0.30 -20.05 -0.75
CA ILE A 9 -1.03 -18.79 -0.87
C ILE A 9 -1.35 -18.51 -2.33
N GLU A 10 -2.62 -18.45 -2.69
CA GLU A 10 -3.09 -17.97 -3.99
C GLU A 10 -3.24 -16.45 -3.92
N LEU A 11 -2.63 -15.74 -4.87
CA LEU A 11 -2.61 -14.28 -4.95
C LEU A 11 -3.35 -13.82 -6.19
N TYR A 12 -4.30 -12.92 -6.01
CA TYR A 12 -5.06 -12.31 -7.09
C TYR A 12 -4.46 -10.97 -7.49
N TYR A 13 -4.34 -10.72 -8.81
CA TYR A 13 -3.84 -9.44 -9.32
C TYR A 13 -4.55 -9.05 -10.63
N GLU A 14 -4.38 -7.80 -11.05
CA GLU A 14 -4.86 -7.24 -12.31
C GLU A 14 -3.77 -6.41 -12.97
N THR A 15 -3.81 -6.32 -14.31
CA THR A 15 -2.81 -5.58 -15.09
C THR A 15 -3.47 -4.60 -16.05
N PHE A 16 -2.80 -3.48 -16.32
CA PHE A 16 -3.24 -2.42 -17.23
C PHE A 16 -2.06 -1.95 -18.07
N GLY A 17 -2.31 -1.59 -19.34
CA GLY A 17 -1.28 -1.05 -20.22
C GLY A 17 -0.57 -2.12 -21.06
N ILE A 18 0.63 -1.82 -21.50
CA ILE A 18 1.44 -2.65 -22.40
C ILE A 18 2.56 -3.30 -21.58
N GLN A 19 2.65 -4.63 -21.65
CA GLN A 19 3.58 -5.41 -20.81
C GLN A 19 5.07 -5.05 -20.99
N ASP A 20 5.45 -4.52 -22.16
CA ASP A 20 6.83 -4.12 -22.45
C ASP A 20 7.20 -2.75 -21.83
N ASP A 21 6.22 -2.02 -21.29
CA ASP A 21 6.45 -0.74 -20.63
C ASP A 21 7.03 -0.93 -19.21
N PRO A 22 7.67 0.11 -18.64
CA PRO A 22 8.11 0.11 -17.25
C PRO A 22 7.01 -0.27 -16.26
N VAL A 23 7.29 -1.22 -15.37
CA VAL A 23 6.27 -1.79 -14.49
C VAL A 23 6.13 -0.98 -13.20
N VAL A 24 4.89 -0.71 -12.81
CA VAL A 24 4.50 -0.25 -11.47
C VAL A 24 3.64 -1.32 -10.81
N VAL A 25 4.05 -1.83 -9.64
CA VAL A 25 3.20 -2.66 -8.79
C VAL A 25 2.61 -1.83 -7.66
N CYS A 26 1.29 -1.93 -7.45
CA CYS A 26 0.52 -1.17 -6.47
C CYS A 26 0.07 -2.09 -5.32
N LEU A 27 0.54 -1.81 -4.09
CA LEU A 27 0.29 -2.60 -2.88
C LEU A 27 -0.68 -1.88 -1.94
N PRO A 28 -1.87 -2.46 -1.67
CA PRO A 28 -2.88 -1.85 -0.81
C PRO A 28 -2.45 -1.74 0.66
N GLY A 29 -3.10 -0.82 1.38
CA GLY A 29 -3.01 -0.71 2.83
C GLY A 29 -3.76 -1.84 3.55
N MET A 30 -3.65 -1.85 4.87
CA MET A 30 -4.24 -2.83 5.77
C MET A 30 -5.74 -3.02 5.52
N GLY A 31 -6.18 -4.26 5.31
CA GLY A 31 -7.58 -4.64 5.09
C GLY A 31 -8.19 -4.13 3.78
N ASN A 32 -7.44 -3.34 2.99
CA ASN A 32 -7.88 -2.90 1.68
C ASN A 32 -7.59 -3.95 0.61
N GLN A 33 -8.35 -3.86 -0.47
CA GLN A 33 -8.18 -4.65 -1.69
C GLN A 33 -7.53 -3.78 -2.78
N LEU A 34 -7.11 -4.41 -3.87
CA LEU A 34 -6.56 -3.72 -5.04
C LEU A 34 -7.46 -2.56 -5.55
N LEU A 35 -8.75 -2.57 -5.23
CA LEU A 35 -9.72 -1.52 -5.59
C LEU A 35 -9.36 -0.15 -5.00
N ILE A 36 -8.53 -0.07 -3.95
CA ILE A 36 -8.05 1.23 -3.43
C ILE A 36 -7.26 2.00 -4.49
N TYR A 37 -6.68 1.31 -5.46
CA TYR A 37 -6.10 1.88 -6.67
C TYR A 37 -7.12 1.74 -7.82
N PRO A 38 -8.06 2.70 -8.00
CA PRO A 38 -9.12 2.55 -8.99
C PRO A 38 -8.56 2.47 -10.41
N GLU A 39 -9.32 1.88 -11.33
CA GLU A 39 -8.92 1.78 -12.74
C GLU A 39 -8.50 3.13 -13.33
N ALA A 40 -9.20 4.23 -12.97
CA ALA A 40 -8.86 5.57 -13.43
C ALA A 40 -7.44 6.01 -13.00
N PHE A 41 -6.99 5.63 -11.79
CA PHE A 41 -5.61 5.87 -11.35
C PHE A 41 -4.62 4.99 -12.13
N CYS A 42 -4.92 3.71 -12.30
CA CYS A 42 -4.10 2.80 -13.11
C CYS A 42 -3.94 3.33 -14.54
N MET A 43 -5.03 3.78 -15.15
CA MET A 43 -4.99 4.39 -16.49
C MET A 43 -4.20 5.70 -16.53
N ALA A 44 -4.22 6.52 -15.48
CA ALA A 44 -3.38 7.71 -15.41
C ALA A 44 -1.87 7.39 -15.40
N LEU A 45 -1.47 6.25 -14.84
CA LEU A 45 -0.10 5.72 -14.94
C LEU A 45 0.18 5.14 -16.35
N VAL A 46 -0.78 4.40 -16.93
CA VAL A 46 -0.68 3.89 -18.32
C VAL A 46 -0.48 5.02 -19.32
N ASP A 47 -1.19 6.14 -19.16
CA ASP A 47 -1.04 7.34 -20.01
C ASP A 47 0.36 7.99 -19.88
N ARG A 48 1.14 7.64 -18.85
CA ARG A 48 2.54 8.04 -18.67
C ARG A 48 3.54 6.96 -19.14
N GLY A 49 3.06 5.92 -19.80
CA GLY A 49 3.89 4.83 -20.35
C GLY A 49 4.31 3.79 -19.32
N PHE A 50 3.46 3.52 -18.32
CA PHE A 50 3.68 2.42 -17.38
C PHE A 50 2.80 1.21 -17.69
N PHE A 51 3.33 0.02 -17.47
CA PHE A 51 2.55 -1.18 -17.27
C PHE A 51 2.22 -1.29 -15.77
N VAL A 52 0.94 -1.27 -15.43
CA VAL A 52 0.47 -1.23 -14.04
C VAL A 52 -0.03 -2.59 -13.61
N LEU A 53 0.44 -3.03 -12.46
CA LEU A 53 -0.02 -4.22 -11.76
C LEU A 53 -0.57 -3.79 -10.40
N ARG A 54 -1.81 -4.18 -10.07
CA ARG A 54 -2.37 -4.05 -8.73
C ARG A 54 -2.77 -5.42 -8.21
N MET A 55 -2.52 -5.70 -6.92
CA MET A 55 -2.79 -7.01 -6.34
C MET A 55 -3.54 -6.91 -5.02
N ASP A 56 -4.25 -7.97 -4.67
CA ASP A 56 -4.75 -8.18 -3.31
C ASP A 56 -3.65 -8.84 -2.47
N ASN A 57 -3.31 -8.24 -1.34
CA ASN A 57 -2.45 -8.90 -0.37
C ASN A 57 -3.10 -10.18 0.18
N ARG A 58 -2.31 -11.13 0.71
CA ARG A 58 -2.88 -12.22 1.51
C ARG A 58 -3.81 -11.66 2.59
N ASP A 59 -4.86 -12.36 2.96
CA ASP A 59 -5.92 -11.93 3.86
C ASP A 59 -6.76 -10.74 3.39
N ALA A 60 -6.75 -10.45 2.10
CA ALA A 60 -7.60 -9.41 1.51
C ALA A 60 -8.11 -9.82 0.13
N GLY A 61 -9.28 -9.31 -0.21
CA GLY A 61 -9.86 -9.45 -1.54
C GLY A 61 -10.07 -10.89 -1.97
N LEU A 62 -9.57 -11.22 -3.15
CA LEU A 62 -9.67 -12.56 -3.76
C LEU A 62 -8.41 -13.40 -3.57
N SER A 63 -7.42 -12.90 -2.86
CA SER A 63 -6.25 -13.67 -2.43
C SER A 63 -6.61 -14.61 -1.28
N SER A 64 -5.74 -15.60 -1.02
CA SER A 64 -5.93 -16.57 0.06
C SER A 64 -6.13 -15.90 1.41
N ILE A 65 -7.04 -16.48 2.19
CA ILE A 65 -7.23 -16.17 3.61
C ILE A 65 -6.45 -17.21 4.40
N THR A 66 -5.51 -16.76 5.23
CA THR A 66 -4.71 -17.62 6.10
C THR A 66 -5.54 -18.14 7.25
N ALA A 67 -5.16 -19.29 7.82
CA ALA A 67 -5.78 -19.79 9.04
C ALA A 67 -5.39 -18.90 10.23
N ASP A 68 -6.22 -18.91 11.28
CA ASP A 68 -6.01 -18.02 12.45
C ASP A 68 -4.72 -18.34 13.23
N ASP A 69 -4.15 -19.53 13.05
CA ASP A 69 -2.90 -19.99 13.66
C ASP A 69 -1.68 -19.89 12.69
N ASP A 70 -1.90 -19.49 11.45
CA ASP A 70 -0.83 -19.25 10.49
C ASP A 70 -0.20 -17.87 10.73
N GLU A 71 1.04 -17.88 11.21
CA GLU A 71 1.82 -16.67 11.40
C GLU A 71 2.63 -16.35 10.15
N TYR A 72 2.61 -15.09 9.74
CA TYR A 72 3.43 -14.56 8.66
C TYR A 72 3.96 -13.16 9.01
N THR A 73 4.87 -12.66 8.20
CA THR A 73 5.59 -11.39 8.40
C THR A 73 5.49 -10.51 7.16
N LEU A 74 6.04 -9.30 7.22
CA LEU A 74 6.18 -8.46 6.04
C LEU A 74 7.11 -9.06 4.98
N SER A 75 8.10 -9.89 5.37
CA SER A 75 8.94 -10.61 4.41
C SER A 75 8.14 -11.63 3.62
N ASP A 76 7.23 -12.37 4.26
CA ASP A 76 6.34 -13.29 3.55
C ASP A 76 5.41 -12.55 2.56
N MET A 77 4.95 -11.33 2.93
CA MET A 77 4.17 -10.49 2.02
C MET A 77 5.03 -9.91 0.88
N ALA A 78 6.30 -9.65 1.12
CA ALA A 78 7.25 -9.24 0.09
C ALA A 78 7.51 -10.38 -0.92
N ASP A 79 7.65 -11.62 -0.43
CA ASP A 79 7.76 -12.81 -1.27
C ASP A 79 6.51 -13.04 -2.13
N ASP A 80 5.31 -12.68 -1.64
CA ASP A 80 4.08 -12.68 -2.44
C ASP A 80 4.19 -11.74 -3.65
N VAL A 81 4.74 -10.55 -3.45
CA VAL A 81 4.94 -9.59 -4.55
C VAL A 81 5.93 -10.16 -5.57
N VAL A 82 7.02 -10.79 -5.10
CA VAL A 82 7.99 -11.45 -5.99
C VAL A 82 7.32 -12.53 -6.84
N ALA A 83 6.49 -13.38 -6.22
CA ALA A 83 5.76 -14.43 -6.96
C ALA A 83 4.84 -13.86 -8.04
N VAL A 84 4.15 -12.75 -7.77
CA VAL A 84 3.31 -12.07 -8.77
C VAL A 84 4.16 -11.47 -9.89
N LEU A 85 5.31 -10.84 -9.59
CA LEU A 85 6.24 -10.31 -10.60
C LEU A 85 6.79 -11.43 -11.49
N ASP A 86 7.10 -12.59 -10.91
CA ASP A 86 7.60 -13.77 -11.65
C ASP A 86 6.54 -14.34 -12.60
N ASP A 87 5.28 -14.45 -12.15
CA ASP A 87 4.17 -14.94 -12.98
C ASP A 87 3.91 -14.02 -14.19
N VAL A 88 4.06 -12.71 -14.01
CA VAL A 88 3.92 -11.73 -15.11
C VAL A 88 5.19 -11.66 -15.98
N GLY A 89 6.30 -12.28 -15.56
CA GLY A 89 7.58 -12.24 -16.28
C GLY A 89 8.35 -10.94 -16.10
N VAL A 90 8.16 -10.25 -14.97
CA VAL A 90 8.74 -8.94 -14.65
C VAL A 90 9.99 -9.11 -13.79
N GLY A 91 11.14 -8.69 -14.29
CA GLY A 91 12.41 -8.74 -13.54
C GLY A 91 12.48 -7.69 -12.42
N THR A 92 12.12 -6.45 -12.73
CA THR A 92 12.16 -5.33 -11.76
C THR A 92 10.95 -4.43 -11.93
N ALA A 93 10.45 -3.84 -10.83
CA ALA A 93 9.31 -2.93 -10.84
C ALA A 93 9.54 -1.69 -9.97
N VAL A 94 8.86 -0.59 -10.30
CA VAL A 94 8.57 0.47 -9.34
C VAL A 94 7.52 -0.05 -8.37
N VAL A 95 7.80 0.00 -7.08
CA VAL A 95 6.90 -0.55 -6.06
C VAL A 95 6.23 0.59 -5.30
N LEU A 96 4.94 0.80 -5.59
CA LEU A 96 4.08 1.77 -4.91
C LEU A 96 3.31 1.07 -3.81
N GLY A 97 3.54 1.44 -2.56
CA GLY A 97 2.79 0.91 -1.42
C GLY A 97 2.13 2.00 -0.58
N LEU A 98 0.84 1.83 -0.31
CA LEU A 98 0.05 2.68 0.58
C LEU A 98 0.03 2.10 2.00
N SER A 99 0.39 2.88 3.02
CA SER A 99 0.25 2.48 4.43
C SER A 99 0.96 1.14 4.72
N LEU A 100 0.26 0.09 5.12
CA LEU A 100 0.81 -1.28 5.22
C LEU A 100 1.49 -1.72 3.91
N GLY A 101 0.90 -1.44 2.75
CA GLY A 101 1.53 -1.72 1.47
C GLY A 101 2.87 -1.01 1.30
N GLY A 102 3.03 0.18 1.90
CA GLY A 102 4.32 0.87 1.96
C GLY A 102 5.34 0.17 2.86
N MET A 103 4.90 -0.45 3.96
CA MET A 103 5.76 -1.30 4.79
C MET A 103 6.21 -2.55 4.03
N VAL A 104 5.30 -3.18 3.27
CA VAL A 104 5.61 -4.32 2.39
C VAL A 104 6.60 -3.89 1.29
N ALA A 105 6.37 -2.73 0.66
CA ALA A 105 7.28 -2.19 -0.36
C ALA A 105 8.68 -1.90 0.20
N GLN A 106 8.77 -1.35 1.41
CA GLN A 106 10.05 -1.16 2.12
C GLN A 106 10.72 -2.51 2.41
N GLN A 107 9.96 -3.49 2.90
CA GLN A 107 10.49 -4.83 3.17
C GLN A 107 10.97 -5.50 1.89
N LEU A 108 10.21 -5.42 0.80
CA LEU A 108 10.61 -5.93 -0.51
C LEU A 108 11.93 -5.30 -1.00
N ALA A 109 12.09 -3.99 -0.81
CA ALA A 109 13.33 -3.31 -1.19
C ALA A 109 14.53 -3.75 -0.34
N VAL A 110 14.31 -4.13 0.92
CA VAL A 110 15.35 -4.65 1.81
C VAL A 110 15.71 -6.10 1.48
N ASP A 111 14.73 -6.97 1.28
CA ASP A 111 14.92 -8.41 1.10
C ASP A 111 15.31 -8.77 -0.36
N HIS A 112 14.74 -8.03 -1.33
CA HIS A 112 14.88 -8.28 -2.76
C HIS A 112 15.24 -6.99 -3.54
N PRO A 113 16.35 -6.32 -3.23
CA PRO A 113 16.70 -5.03 -3.86
C PRO A 113 16.85 -5.12 -5.38
N ASP A 114 17.21 -6.28 -5.89
CA ASP A 114 17.32 -6.58 -7.33
C ASP A 114 15.97 -6.68 -8.05
N ARG A 115 14.85 -6.76 -7.30
CA ARG A 115 13.50 -6.76 -7.85
C ARG A 115 12.85 -5.35 -7.82
N VAL A 116 13.44 -4.39 -7.12
CA VAL A 116 12.93 -3.04 -6.93
C VAL A 116 13.73 -2.05 -7.77
N ARG A 117 13.11 -1.50 -8.80
CA ARG A 117 13.70 -0.43 -9.61
C ARG A 117 13.64 0.92 -8.91
N ALA A 118 12.55 1.19 -8.22
CA ALA A 118 12.37 2.34 -7.35
C ALA A 118 11.29 2.04 -6.29
N LEU A 119 11.46 2.60 -5.10
CA LEU A 119 10.51 2.51 -4.00
C LEU A 119 9.65 3.77 -3.94
N VAL A 120 8.32 3.60 -3.86
CA VAL A 120 7.37 4.68 -3.56
C VAL A 120 6.61 4.32 -2.29
N SER A 121 6.99 4.94 -1.18
CA SER A 121 6.37 4.73 0.14
C SER A 121 5.35 5.83 0.40
N LEU A 122 4.05 5.52 0.31
CA LEU A 122 2.94 6.46 0.43
C LEU A 122 2.23 6.30 1.78
N ALA A 123 2.14 7.38 2.57
CA ALA A 123 1.47 7.43 3.87
C ALA A 123 1.79 6.20 4.74
N SER A 124 3.10 5.92 4.91
CA SER A 124 3.59 4.70 5.57
C SER A 124 4.59 5.01 6.67
N THR A 125 5.13 3.99 7.31
CA THR A 125 6.03 4.11 8.46
C THR A 125 7.19 3.12 8.40
N THR A 126 8.28 3.44 9.07
CA THR A 126 9.40 2.50 9.34
C THR A 126 9.07 1.49 10.42
N GLY A 127 8.07 1.77 11.25
CA GLY A 127 7.67 0.95 12.40
C GLY A 127 8.45 1.27 13.69
N GLU A 128 9.26 2.33 13.73
CA GLU A 128 9.94 2.77 14.95
C GLU A 128 8.92 3.20 16.02
N LEU A 129 9.10 2.72 17.26
CA LEU A 129 8.14 2.92 18.36
C LEU A 129 8.19 4.31 18.98
N ASP A 130 9.20 5.10 18.71
CA ASP A 130 9.39 6.46 19.23
C ASP A 130 8.80 7.53 18.31
N LEU A 131 8.21 7.14 17.18
CA LEU A 131 7.47 8.04 16.32
C LEU A 131 6.11 8.42 16.92
N PRO A 132 5.55 9.60 16.57
CA PRO A 132 4.25 10.02 17.10
C PRO A 132 3.14 9.01 16.82
N ALA A 133 2.43 8.60 17.86
CA ALA A 133 1.30 7.68 17.70
C ALA A 133 0.03 8.43 17.30
N ALA A 134 -0.89 7.74 16.63
CA ALA A 134 -2.26 8.18 16.46
C ALA A 134 -2.97 8.35 17.83
N SER A 135 -4.08 9.09 17.86
CA SER A 135 -4.90 9.20 19.07
C SER A 135 -5.52 7.85 19.44
N ASP A 136 -5.86 7.67 20.73
CA ASP A 136 -6.52 6.45 21.21
C ASP A 136 -7.82 6.15 20.44
N GLU A 137 -8.55 7.18 20.02
CA GLU A 137 -9.79 7.05 19.23
C GLU A 137 -9.50 6.47 17.85
N VAL A 138 -8.47 6.96 17.17
CA VAL A 138 -8.03 6.48 15.85
C VAL A 138 -7.52 5.03 15.95
N VAL A 139 -6.70 4.73 16.97
CA VAL A 139 -6.22 3.36 17.21
C VAL A 139 -7.38 2.41 17.49
N ALA A 140 -8.33 2.80 18.35
CA ALA A 140 -9.50 1.99 18.66
C ALA A 140 -10.38 1.72 17.42
N ALA A 141 -10.53 2.70 16.53
CA ALA A 141 -11.27 2.53 15.28
C ALA A 141 -10.54 1.60 14.30
N LEU A 142 -9.20 1.76 14.16
CA LEU A 142 -8.37 0.95 13.29
C LEU A 142 -8.35 -0.53 13.70
N THR A 143 -8.33 -0.79 15.01
CA THR A 143 -8.23 -2.14 15.59
C THR A 143 -9.57 -2.72 16.02
N ALA A 144 -10.67 -2.06 15.65
CA ALA A 144 -12.01 -2.55 15.99
C ALA A 144 -12.27 -3.91 15.32
N PRO A 145 -12.89 -4.88 16.03
CA PRO A 145 -13.24 -6.15 15.44
C PRO A 145 -14.22 -5.96 14.28
N SER A 146 -14.07 -6.80 13.26
CA SER A 146 -14.98 -6.82 12.12
C SER A 146 -16.43 -7.01 12.55
N LYS A 147 -17.35 -6.41 11.83
CA LYS A 147 -18.79 -6.53 12.08
C LYS A 147 -19.34 -7.85 11.58
N ALA A 148 -20.54 -8.20 12.05
CA ALA A 148 -21.18 -9.47 11.71
C ALA A 148 -21.77 -9.47 10.28
N THR A 149 -22.16 -8.31 9.78
CA THR A 149 -22.75 -8.16 8.43
C THR A 149 -21.97 -7.15 7.61
N VAL A 150 -22.09 -7.26 6.28
CA VAL A 150 -21.47 -6.33 5.32
C VAL A 150 -22.02 -4.92 5.52
N GLU A 151 -23.32 -4.78 5.76
CA GLU A 151 -23.95 -3.47 5.97
C GLU A 151 -23.40 -2.77 7.21
N GLU A 152 -23.27 -3.50 8.34
CA GLU A 152 -22.68 -2.96 9.56
C GLU A 152 -21.21 -2.61 9.39
N GLN A 153 -20.48 -3.39 8.58
CA GLN A 153 -19.07 -3.13 8.29
C GLN A 153 -18.90 -1.86 7.47
N ILE A 154 -19.72 -1.65 6.42
CA ILE A 154 -19.70 -0.42 5.62
C ILE A 154 -19.90 0.83 6.50
N GLU A 155 -20.87 0.80 7.40
CA GLU A 155 -21.10 1.94 8.32
C GLU A 155 -19.91 2.15 9.27
N ALA A 156 -19.29 1.08 9.76
CA ALA A 156 -18.12 1.16 10.61
C ALA A 156 -16.91 1.73 9.85
N ASP A 157 -16.68 1.30 8.61
CA ASP A 157 -15.58 1.77 7.77
C ASP A 157 -15.72 3.27 7.43
N ILE A 158 -16.95 3.72 7.11
CA ILE A 158 -17.23 5.14 6.88
C ILE A 158 -17.00 5.94 8.16
N ALA A 159 -17.45 5.44 9.32
CA ALA A 159 -17.25 6.11 10.61
C ALA A 159 -15.75 6.19 10.97
N ALA A 160 -15.00 5.11 10.77
CA ALA A 160 -13.56 5.08 10.99
C ALA A 160 -12.83 6.05 10.06
N ARG A 161 -13.17 6.05 8.76
CA ARG A 161 -12.54 6.93 7.76
C ARG A 161 -12.66 8.41 8.13
N LYS A 162 -13.73 8.82 8.77
CA LYS A 162 -13.93 10.20 9.27
C LYS A 162 -12.83 10.68 10.21
N LEU A 163 -12.18 9.77 10.94
CA LEU A 163 -11.17 10.11 11.94
C LEU A 163 -9.83 10.50 11.33
N TRP A 164 -9.55 10.05 10.09
CA TRP A 164 -8.28 10.30 9.42
C TRP A 164 -8.40 10.75 7.97
N ALA A 165 -9.60 11.09 7.49
CA ALA A 165 -9.80 11.70 6.19
C ALA A 165 -9.77 13.22 6.28
N ASN A 166 -9.36 13.89 5.20
CA ASN A 166 -9.53 15.33 5.09
C ASN A 166 -11.04 15.66 4.99
N PRO A 167 -11.60 16.46 5.91
CA PRO A 167 -13.03 16.76 5.91
C PRO A 167 -13.52 17.52 4.66
N GLU A 168 -12.63 18.25 3.96
CA GLU A 168 -12.96 18.95 2.71
C GLU A 168 -13.02 18.00 1.50
N TRP A 169 -12.34 16.84 1.59
CA TRP A 169 -12.31 15.81 0.53
C TRP A 169 -13.23 14.63 0.86
N PHE A 170 -13.83 14.65 2.04
CA PHE A 170 -14.65 13.55 2.54
C PHE A 170 -16.04 13.58 1.90
N ASP A 171 -16.34 12.56 1.09
CA ASP A 171 -17.63 12.35 0.45
C ASP A 171 -18.22 11.01 0.92
N VAL A 172 -19.24 11.08 1.75
CA VAL A 172 -19.90 9.92 2.36
C VAL A 172 -20.54 9.00 1.32
N ASP A 173 -21.10 9.56 0.24
CA ASP A 173 -21.78 8.75 -0.78
C ASP A 173 -20.76 8.00 -1.64
N GLN A 174 -19.63 8.64 -1.98
CA GLN A 174 -18.53 7.98 -2.68
C GLN A 174 -17.90 6.89 -1.81
N LEU A 175 -17.66 7.16 -0.52
CA LEU A 175 -17.12 6.15 0.39
C LEU A 175 -18.07 4.96 0.57
N ARG A 176 -19.37 5.22 0.67
CA ARG A 176 -20.39 4.16 0.75
C ARG A 176 -20.36 3.30 -0.51
N ALA A 177 -20.29 3.91 -1.68
CA ALA A 177 -20.21 3.17 -2.94
C ALA A 177 -18.92 2.33 -2.98
N PHE A 178 -17.78 2.91 -2.61
CA PHE A 178 -16.50 2.21 -2.57
C PHE A 178 -16.52 1.02 -1.60
N PHE A 179 -16.94 1.21 -0.35
CA PHE A 179 -16.98 0.10 0.63
C PHE A 179 -18.03 -0.95 0.28
N THR A 180 -19.15 -0.54 -0.39
CA THR A 180 -20.13 -1.49 -0.89
C THR A 180 -19.51 -2.38 -1.96
N GLU A 181 -18.81 -1.82 -2.95
CA GLU A 181 -18.11 -2.58 -3.98
C GLU A 181 -17.03 -3.50 -3.38
N LEU A 182 -16.21 -2.95 -2.48
CA LEU A 182 -15.13 -3.67 -1.80
C LEU A 182 -15.66 -4.90 -1.05
N HIS A 183 -16.68 -4.76 -0.21
CA HIS A 183 -17.22 -5.87 0.57
C HIS A 183 -18.11 -6.82 -0.23
N GLN A 184 -18.76 -6.37 -1.31
CA GLN A 184 -19.46 -7.26 -2.24
C GLN A 184 -18.49 -8.10 -3.05
N ARG A 185 -17.31 -7.56 -3.38
CA ARG A 185 -16.25 -8.32 -4.06
C ARG A 185 -15.67 -9.42 -3.16
N ALA A 186 -15.30 -9.06 -1.94
CA ALA A 186 -14.85 -10.00 -0.91
C ALA A 186 -14.99 -9.40 0.49
N PHE A 187 -15.66 -10.08 1.38
CA PHE A 187 -15.74 -9.73 2.79
C PHE A 187 -14.85 -10.67 3.58
N VAL A 188 -13.74 -10.16 4.13
CA VAL A 188 -12.71 -10.93 4.84
C VAL A 188 -12.59 -10.46 6.29
N PRO A 189 -13.47 -10.88 7.19
CA PRO A 189 -13.40 -10.53 8.61
C PRO A 189 -12.07 -10.95 9.23
N GLY A 190 -11.44 -10.03 9.97
CA GLY A 190 -10.17 -10.28 10.65
C GLY A 190 -8.92 -10.19 9.77
N GLY A 191 -9.05 -10.16 8.43
CA GLY A 191 -7.89 -10.13 7.53
C GLY A 191 -6.96 -8.95 7.79
N GLY A 192 -7.50 -7.75 7.94
CA GLY A 192 -6.70 -6.57 8.27
C GLY A 192 -5.94 -6.72 9.59
N MET A 193 -6.52 -7.37 10.61
CA MET A 193 -5.83 -7.59 11.88
C MET A 193 -4.66 -8.58 11.74
N ARG A 194 -4.81 -9.67 10.98
CA ARG A 194 -3.69 -10.59 10.70
C ARG A 194 -2.55 -9.88 9.96
N GLN A 195 -2.87 -9.00 9.01
CA GLN A 195 -1.88 -8.15 8.33
C GLN A 195 -1.18 -7.18 9.30
N LEU A 196 -1.91 -6.58 10.24
CA LEU A 196 -1.31 -5.72 11.26
C LEU A 196 -0.36 -6.51 12.17
N GLU A 197 -0.76 -7.69 12.60
CA GLU A 197 0.08 -8.59 13.38
C GLU A 197 1.35 -8.99 12.63
N ALA A 198 1.26 -9.26 11.33
CA ALA A 198 2.40 -9.53 10.47
C ALA A 198 3.39 -8.34 10.45
N ALA A 199 2.87 -7.11 10.38
CA ALA A 199 3.70 -5.90 10.42
C ALA A 199 4.42 -5.70 11.77
N LEU A 200 3.85 -6.21 12.86
CA LEU A 200 4.42 -6.11 14.21
C LEU A 200 5.37 -7.26 14.57
N ARG A 201 5.28 -8.40 13.87
CA ARG A 201 6.11 -9.59 14.15
C ARG A 201 7.50 -9.58 13.54
N GLY A 202 7.68 -8.87 12.43
CA GLY A 202 8.93 -8.89 11.66
C GLY A 202 10.09 -8.18 12.38
N PRO A 203 11.34 -8.44 11.97
CA PRO A 203 12.47 -7.64 12.40
C PRO A 203 12.26 -6.17 12.00
N ASP A 204 12.90 -5.25 12.72
CA ASP A 204 12.90 -3.87 12.27
C ASP A 204 13.63 -3.74 10.93
N ARG A 205 13.20 -2.79 10.12
CA ARG A 205 13.75 -2.54 8.77
C ARG A 205 14.81 -1.45 8.74
N ILE A 206 15.15 -0.88 9.89
CA ILE A 206 15.91 0.36 9.99
C ILE A 206 17.28 0.25 9.33
N ASP A 207 18.04 -0.79 9.66
CA ASP A 207 19.36 -0.98 9.07
C ASP A 207 19.29 -1.34 7.59
N GLY A 208 18.29 -2.11 7.18
CA GLY A 208 18.01 -2.38 5.77
C GLY A 208 17.69 -1.10 4.99
N LEU A 209 16.82 -0.25 5.51
CA LEU A 209 16.46 1.04 4.89
C LEU A 209 17.68 1.98 4.76
N ARG A 210 18.56 2.00 5.75
CA ARG A 210 19.82 2.78 5.69
C ARG A 210 20.80 2.26 4.66
N ALA A 211 20.73 0.98 4.32
CA ALA A 211 21.61 0.35 3.37
C ALA A 211 21.05 0.33 1.94
N LEU A 212 19.82 0.82 1.72
CA LEU A 212 19.21 0.81 0.40
C LEU A 212 20.01 1.66 -0.60
N ASP A 213 20.18 1.12 -1.79
CA ASP A 213 20.78 1.78 -2.95
C ASP A 213 19.79 1.76 -4.13
N VAL A 214 18.51 1.93 -3.83
CA VAL A 214 17.46 2.06 -4.85
C VAL A 214 16.86 3.46 -4.77
N PRO A 215 16.52 4.10 -5.90
CA PRO A 215 15.82 5.38 -5.90
C PRO A 215 14.52 5.28 -5.10
N ALA A 216 14.28 6.25 -4.23
CA ALA A 216 13.11 6.24 -3.37
C ALA A 216 12.37 7.58 -3.37
N LEU A 217 11.04 7.50 -3.41
CA LEU A 217 10.12 8.61 -3.21
C LEU A 217 9.25 8.28 -2.00
N VAL A 218 9.32 9.12 -0.98
CA VAL A 218 8.43 9.05 0.17
C VAL A 218 7.38 10.14 0.04
N VAL A 219 6.11 9.74 0.04
CA VAL A 219 4.97 10.65 -0.10
C VAL A 219 4.12 10.61 1.15
N HIS A 220 3.81 11.77 1.72
CA HIS A 220 3.01 11.82 2.93
C HIS A 220 2.12 13.06 2.96
N GLY A 221 0.97 12.93 3.63
CA GLY A 221 0.04 14.03 3.85
C GLY A 221 0.39 14.83 5.10
N GLU A 222 0.28 16.15 5.04
CA GLU A 222 0.51 17.00 6.22
C GLU A 222 -0.54 16.81 7.32
N ASN A 223 -1.75 16.37 6.93
CA ASN A 223 -2.90 16.21 7.82
C ASN A 223 -3.18 14.74 8.20
N ASP A 224 -2.23 13.85 8.00
CA ASP A 224 -2.38 12.44 8.36
C ASP A 224 -2.42 12.27 9.88
N THR A 225 -3.57 11.88 10.41
CA THR A 225 -3.80 11.65 11.84
C THR A 225 -3.68 10.18 12.23
N LEU A 226 -3.59 9.26 11.26
CA LEU A 226 -3.36 7.83 11.50
C LEU A 226 -1.87 7.53 11.60
N LEU A 227 -1.09 8.01 10.65
CA LEU A 227 0.37 8.01 10.69
C LEU A 227 0.85 9.45 10.50
N PRO A 228 1.11 10.20 11.58
CA PRO A 228 1.59 11.57 11.47
C PRO A 228 2.76 11.74 10.51
N ILE A 229 2.87 12.91 9.86
CA ILE A 229 3.83 13.18 8.77
C ILE A 229 5.29 12.87 9.14
N GLU A 230 5.60 12.86 10.44
CA GLU A 230 6.91 12.49 10.97
C GLU A 230 7.32 11.08 10.56
N HIS A 231 6.37 10.16 10.36
CA HIS A 231 6.64 8.81 9.85
C HIS A 231 7.21 8.84 8.43
N GLY A 232 6.63 9.64 7.55
CA GLY A 232 7.14 9.82 6.19
C GLY A 232 8.49 10.54 6.18
N ARG A 233 8.63 11.63 6.96
CA ARG A 233 9.90 12.35 7.08
C ARG A 233 11.01 11.44 7.60
N ARG A 234 10.70 10.63 8.61
CA ARG A 234 11.64 9.63 9.13
C ARG A 234 12.04 8.59 8.10
N THR A 235 11.07 8.08 7.33
CA THR A 235 11.36 7.14 6.22
C THR A 235 12.33 7.77 5.21
N ALA A 236 12.07 9.01 4.80
CA ALA A 236 12.94 9.72 3.86
C ALA A 236 14.34 10.02 4.43
N GLU A 237 14.46 10.31 5.72
CA GLU A 237 15.75 10.50 6.40
C GLU A 237 16.60 9.22 6.45
N LEU A 238 15.97 8.06 6.58
CA LEU A 238 16.68 6.79 6.69
C LEU A 238 17.20 6.32 5.35
N ILE A 239 16.44 6.51 4.26
CA ILE A 239 16.80 5.98 2.94
C ILE A 239 17.75 6.96 2.24
N PRO A 240 18.99 6.54 1.90
CA PRO A 240 19.95 7.41 1.25
C PRO A 240 19.42 7.95 -0.08
N GLY A 241 19.41 9.28 -0.24
CA GLY A 241 18.98 9.92 -1.48
C GLY A 241 17.47 9.91 -1.74
N ALA A 242 16.64 9.50 -0.78
CA ALA A 242 15.19 9.53 -0.94
C ALA A 242 14.68 10.97 -1.13
N GLU A 243 13.74 11.11 -2.07
CA GLU A 243 12.96 12.33 -2.24
C GLU A 243 11.74 12.30 -1.30
N PHE A 244 11.38 13.44 -0.71
CA PHE A 244 10.20 13.59 0.11
C PHE A 244 9.19 14.52 -0.55
N LEU A 245 7.98 14.01 -0.79
CA LEU A 245 6.85 14.77 -1.32
C LEU A 245 5.77 14.90 -0.25
N GLU A 246 5.64 16.10 0.30
CA GLU A 246 4.52 16.47 1.16
C GLU A 246 3.35 16.93 0.30
N ILE A 247 2.18 16.33 0.50
CA ILE A 247 0.96 16.74 -0.22
C ILE A 247 0.07 17.53 0.72
N GLU A 248 -0.10 18.82 0.39
CA GLU A 248 -0.97 19.76 1.11
C GLU A 248 -2.40 19.23 1.15
N GLY A 249 -3.01 19.25 2.33
CA GLY A 249 -4.38 18.78 2.55
C GLY A 249 -4.56 17.26 2.55
N MET A 250 -3.57 16.47 2.17
CA MET A 250 -3.67 15.02 2.22
C MET A 250 -3.69 14.55 3.68
N SER A 251 -4.63 13.70 3.99
CA SER A 251 -4.71 12.88 5.20
C SER A 251 -4.37 11.42 4.88
N HIS A 252 -4.82 10.44 5.69
CA HIS A 252 -4.57 9.02 5.41
C HIS A 252 -5.56 8.45 4.38
N ASP A 253 -5.64 9.11 3.22
CA ASP A 253 -6.58 8.79 2.15
C ASP A 253 -5.91 8.70 0.78
N PHE A 254 -6.41 7.80 -0.08
CA PHE A 254 -6.02 7.71 -1.47
C PHE A 254 -7.14 8.22 -2.39
N VAL A 255 -7.34 9.54 -2.39
CA VAL A 255 -8.39 10.21 -3.16
C VAL A 255 -7.83 10.90 -4.40
N TYR A 256 -8.70 11.30 -5.31
CA TYR A 256 -8.31 11.89 -6.60
C TYR A 256 -7.31 13.04 -6.48
N GLN A 257 -7.40 13.87 -5.45
CA GLN A 257 -6.51 15.00 -5.22
C GLN A 257 -5.03 14.59 -5.01
N VAL A 258 -4.81 13.36 -4.54
CA VAL A 258 -3.47 12.78 -4.33
C VAL A 258 -2.84 12.31 -5.66
N TRP A 259 -3.64 11.91 -6.64
CA TRP A 259 -3.15 11.24 -7.84
C TRP A 259 -2.26 12.11 -8.73
N PRO A 260 -2.65 13.35 -9.12
CA PRO A 260 -1.82 14.14 -10.04
C PRO A 260 -0.41 14.40 -9.53
N PRO A 261 -0.18 14.90 -8.29
CA PRO A 261 1.17 15.11 -7.79
C PRO A 261 1.96 13.81 -7.63
N LEU A 262 1.31 12.71 -7.22
CA LEU A 262 1.94 11.40 -7.10
C LEU A 262 2.39 10.87 -8.47
N VAL A 263 1.52 10.84 -9.47
CA VAL A 263 1.82 10.37 -10.83
C VAL A 263 2.95 11.18 -11.45
N GLU A 264 2.95 12.50 -11.28
CA GLU A 264 4.03 13.38 -11.78
C GLU A 264 5.37 13.04 -11.10
N ALA A 265 5.40 12.95 -9.77
CA ALA A 265 6.61 12.62 -9.03
C ALA A 265 7.15 11.22 -9.38
N MET A 266 6.27 10.23 -9.53
CA MET A 266 6.64 8.87 -9.98
C MET A 266 7.23 8.89 -11.40
N THR A 267 6.66 9.69 -12.32
CA THR A 267 7.16 9.83 -13.68
C THR A 267 8.57 10.42 -13.68
N VAL A 268 8.81 11.46 -12.88
CA VAL A 268 10.15 12.08 -12.76
C VAL A 268 11.16 11.12 -12.14
N LEU A 269 10.78 10.41 -11.06
CA LEU A 269 11.63 9.41 -10.42
C LEU A 269 12.05 8.33 -11.42
N THR A 270 11.09 7.80 -12.17
CA THR A 270 11.30 6.69 -13.10
C THR A 270 12.15 7.09 -14.30
N ALA A 271 11.98 8.31 -14.86
CA ALA A 271 12.79 8.78 -15.96
C ALA A 271 14.30 8.73 -15.65
N ARG A 272 14.68 9.07 -14.41
CA ARG A 272 16.09 9.03 -13.96
C ARG A 272 16.64 7.61 -13.81
N THR A 273 15.78 6.60 -13.66
CA THR A 273 16.18 5.20 -13.47
C THR A 273 16.27 4.41 -14.78
N PHE A 274 15.74 4.94 -15.89
CA PHE A 274 15.81 4.30 -17.22
C PHE A 274 16.90 4.87 -18.14
N ASP A 275 17.41 6.09 -17.85
CA ASP A 275 18.47 6.73 -18.63
C ASP A 275 19.89 6.35 -18.20
N GLY A 276 20.06 5.40 -17.28
CA GLY A 276 21.33 4.88 -16.76
C GLY A 276 21.52 3.38 -17.19
#